data_42bad4455a651850cb9be75981cf550f
#
_entry.id   42bad4455a651850cb9be75981cf550f
#
_cell.length_a   1.000
_cell.length_b   1.000
_cell.length_c   1.000
_cell.angle_alpha   90.00
_cell.angle_beta   90.00
_cell.angle_gamma   90.00
#
_symmetry.space_group_name_H-M   'P 1'
#
loop_
_entity.id
_entity.type
_entity.pdbx_description
1 polymer ?
#
loop_
_entity_poly.entity_id
_entity_poly.type
_entity_poly.pdbx_seq_one_letter_code
_entity_poly.pdbx_strand_id
1 'polypeptide(L)'
;MPLSELSVSTQNYLKTIWSLEEWTEAPATASALAERMGLRVSSVSDGLKRLAAADLIDHQRYGAIELTPLGRTYAVAMIRRHRLIETFLVETLGYTWDRVHDEAEVLEHAGSDFMIERIDAILNHPTRDPHGDPIPDASGRISFPHTVPLTQCEPGERVILERITDSDPKLLRYLQDHGFVPGARLLLEEGAPFSEAVNVRVLAHANHSDAPAAQNPNSSAIPLGTAAAAGLFVSRSL
;
A
#
# COMPACT_ATOMS: atom_id res chain seq x y z
N MET A 1 -14.77 -22.10 4.64
CA MET A 1 -13.39 -22.64 4.84
C MET A 1 -12.56 -21.53 5.46
N PRO A 2 -11.85 -21.72 6.56
CA PRO A 2 -10.97 -20.71 7.14
C PRO A 2 -9.79 -20.43 6.21
N LEU A 3 -9.23 -19.22 6.29
CA LEU A 3 -8.11 -18.78 5.46
C LEU A 3 -6.87 -19.71 5.61
N SER A 4 -6.67 -20.25 6.82
CA SER A 4 -5.58 -21.19 7.14
C SER A 4 -5.64 -22.54 6.39
N GLU A 5 -6.76 -22.88 5.77
CA GLU A 5 -6.89 -24.08 4.94
C GLU A 5 -6.46 -23.85 3.49
N LEU A 6 -6.28 -22.60 3.06
CA LEU A 6 -5.73 -22.26 1.75
C LEU A 6 -4.22 -22.43 1.75
N SER A 7 -3.67 -22.97 0.67
CA SER A 7 -2.22 -23.00 0.51
C SER A 7 -1.64 -21.58 0.42
N VAL A 8 -0.40 -21.38 0.89
CA VAL A 8 0.34 -20.11 0.77
C VAL A 8 0.30 -19.58 -0.68
N SER A 9 0.50 -20.46 -1.65
CA SER A 9 0.41 -20.08 -3.06
C SER A 9 -0.97 -19.51 -3.43
N THR A 10 -2.06 -20.12 -2.96
CA THR A 10 -3.42 -19.64 -3.21
C THR A 10 -3.65 -18.27 -2.55
N GLN A 11 -3.20 -18.10 -1.32
CA GLN A 11 -3.29 -16.83 -0.59
C GLN A 11 -2.55 -15.72 -1.35
N ASN A 12 -1.32 -15.98 -1.82
CA ASN A 12 -0.52 -15.03 -2.59
C ASN A 12 -1.20 -14.64 -3.91
N TYR A 13 -1.77 -15.61 -4.65
CA TYR A 13 -2.52 -15.29 -5.87
C TYR A 13 -3.69 -14.36 -5.60
N LEU A 14 -4.51 -14.65 -4.60
CA LEU A 14 -5.69 -13.84 -4.27
C LEU A 14 -5.28 -12.43 -3.82
N LYS A 15 -4.27 -12.31 -2.95
CA LYS A 15 -3.71 -11.03 -2.53
C LYS A 15 -3.20 -10.23 -3.72
N THR A 16 -2.42 -10.86 -4.62
CA THR A 16 -1.85 -10.17 -5.77
C THR A 16 -2.91 -9.71 -6.76
N ILE A 17 -3.95 -10.53 -7.04
CA ILE A 17 -5.07 -10.13 -7.91
C ILE A 17 -5.74 -8.88 -7.32
N TRP A 18 -6.08 -8.89 -6.03
CA TRP A 18 -6.65 -7.73 -5.35
C TRP A 18 -5.75 -6.49 -5.46
N SER A 19 -4.45 -6.62 -5.15
CA SER A 19 -3.52 -5.49 -5.16
C SER A 19 -3.33 -4.88 -6.55
N LEU A 20 -3.47 -5.66 -7.63
CA LEU A 20 -3.42 -5.15 -9.00
C LEU A 20 -4.62 -4.28 -9.36
N GLU A 21 -5.77 -4.49 -8.71
CA GLU A 21 -7.02 -3.78 -8.99
C GLU A 21 -7.32 -2.67 -7.97
N GLU A 22 -6.65 -2.69 -6.81
CA GLU A 22 -7.01 -1.84 -5.68
C GLU A 22 -6.97 -0.34 -5.99
N TRP A 23 -6.02 0.10 -6.80
CA TRP A 23 -5.78 1.52 -7.09
C TRP A 23 -5.93 1.87 -8.58
N THR A 24 -6.47 0.97 -9.38
CA THR A 24 -6.64 1.16 -10.82
C THR A 24 -7.91 0.49 -11.31
N GLU A 25 -8.47 1.00 -12.39
CA GLU A 25 -9.56 0.35 -13.11
C GLU A 25 -9.05 -0.71 -14.11
N ALA A 26 -7.73 -0.87 -14.24
CA ALA A 26 -7.16 -1.85 -15.14
C ALA A 26 -7.37 -3.27 -14.58
N PRO A 27 -7.89 -4.20 -15.39
CA PRO A 27 -8.12 -5.57 -14.92
C PRO A 27 -6.82 -6.32 -14.67
N ALA A 28 -6.83 -7.22 -13.69
CA ALA A 28 -5.73 -8.14 -13.48
C ALA A 28 -5.55 -9.07 -14.69
N THR A 29 -4.30 -9.24 -15.13
CA THR A 29 -3.93 -10.13 -16.24
C THR A 29 -2.89 -11.16 -15.82
N ALA A 30 -2.83 -12.29 -16.54
CA ALA A 30 -1.82 -13.32 -16.27
C ALA A 30 -0.38 -12.80 -16.39
N SER A 31 -0.12 -11.85 -17.29
CA SER A 31 1.19 -11.22 -17.45
C SER A 31 1.54 -10.32 -16.26
N ALA A 32 0.61 -9.47 -15.82
CA ALA A 32 0.81 -8.61 -14.65
C ALA A 32 1.01 -9.43 -13.36
N LEU A 33 0.25 -10.52 -13.20
CA LEU A 33 0.45 -11.47 -12.10
C LEU A 33 1.83 -12.13 -12.14
N ALA A 34 2.26 -12.57 -13.33
CA ALA A 34 3.56 -13.22 -13.52
C ALA A 34 4.71 -12.25 -13.14
N GLU A 35 4.62 -11.03 -13.59
CA GLU A 35 5.58 -9.96 -13.26
C GLU A 35 5.60 -9.67 -11.74
N ARG A 36 4.43 -9.41 -11.14
CA ARG A 36 4.31 -9.06 -9.72
C ARG A 36 4.75 -10.18 -8.78
N MET A 37 4.47 -11.43 -9.15
CA MET A 37 4.83 -12.63 -8.37
C MET A 37 6.23 -13.18 -8.68
N GLY A 38 6.94 -12.64 -9.66
CA GLY A 38 8.23 -13.18 -10.11
C GLY A 38 8.13 -14.59 -10.72
N LEU A 39 7.00 -14.94 -11.32
CA LEU A 39 6.72 -16.26 -11.86
C LEU A 39 6.70 -16.27 -13.40
N ARG A 40 6.81 -17.47 -13.99
CA ARG A 40 6.59 -17.65 -15.43
C ARG A 40 5.08 -17.61 -15.71
N VAL A 41 4.67 -17.03 -16.85
CA VAL A 41 3.27 -16.97 -17.28
C VAL A 41 2.61 -18.36 -17.36
N SER A 42 3.36 -19.39 -17.74
CA SER A 42 2.86 -20.77 -17.74
C SER A 42 2.49 -21.28 -16.34
N SER A 43 3.31 -20.97 -15.32
CA SER A 43 3.03 -21.32 -13.93
C SER A 43 1.80 -20.56 -13.40
N VAL A 44 1.68 -19.28 -13.78
CA VAL A 44 0.50 -18.47 -13.46
C VAL A 44 -0.75 -19.08 -14.10
N SER A 45 -0.70 -19.45 -15.37
CA SER A 45 -1.85 -20.07 -16.05
C SER A 45 -2.34 -21.35 -15.36
N ASP A 46 -1.44 -22.18 -14.84
CA ASP A 46 -1.81 -23.38 -14.09
C ASP A 46 -2.34 -23.03 -12.68
N GLY A 47 -1.82 -21.98 -12.05
CA GLY A 47 -2.38 -21.41 -10.81
C GLY A 47 -3.82 -20.94 -11.00
N LEU A 48 -4.07 -20.14 -12.04
CA LEU A 48 -5.40 -19.63 -12.37
C LEU A 48 -6.43 -20.74 -12.62
N LYS A 49 -6.05 -21.81 -13.30
CA LYS A 49 -6.94 -22.98 -13.48
C LYS A 49 -7.36 -23.60 -12.14
N ARG A 50 -6.41 -23.72 -11.18
CA ARG A 50 -6.71 -24.25 -9.84
C ARG A 50 -7.62 -23.31 -9.06
N LEU A 51 -7.40 -22.01 -9.14
CA LEU A 51 -8.25 -21.01 -8.47
C LEU A 51 -9.67 -21.00 -9.05
N ALA A 52 -9.82 -21.07 -10.36
CA ALA A 52 -11.13 -21.15 -11.02
C ALA A 52 -11.86 -22.47 -10.66
N ALA A 53 -11.15 -23.60 -10.60
CA ALA A 53 -11.73 -24.86 -10.16
C ALA A 53 -12.17 -24.87 -8.68
N ALA A 54 -11.59 -23.99 -7.86
CA ALA A 54 -11.95 -23.79 -6.46
C ALA A 54 -13.00 -22.66 -6.26
N ASP A 55 -13.57 -22.12 -7.34
CA ASP A 55 -14.55 -21.00 -7.32
C ASP A 55 -14.02 -19.73 -6.63
N LEU A 56 -12.71 -19.46 -6.75
CA LEU A 56 -12.08 -18.29 -6.15
C LEU A 56 -11.91 -17.13 -7.14
N ILE A 57 -11.85 -17.44 -8.43
CA ILE A 57 -11.78 -16.45 -9.51
C ILE A 57 -12.74 -16.85 -10.65
N ASP A 58 -13.23 -15.84 -11.36
CA ASP A 58 -13.79 -15.99 -12.70
C ASP A 58 -12.71 -15.59 -13.72
N HIS A 59 -12.38 -16.52 -14.61
CA HIS A 59 -11.31 -16.31 -15.58
C HIS A 59 -11.66 -16.93 -16.92
N GLN A 60 -12.00 -16.07 -17.88
CA GLN A 60 -12.17 -16.48 -19.28
C GLN A 60 -10.79 -16.55 -19.98
N ARG A 61 -10.64 -17.52 -20.87
CA ARG A 61 -9.39 -17.68 -21.63
C ARG A 61 -9.03 -16.39 -22.36
N TYR A 62 -7.86 -15.79 -22.03
CA TYR A 62 -7.39 -14.49 -22.53
C TYR A 62 -8.22 -13.28 -22.06
N GLY A 63 -9.09 -13.44 -21.08
CA GLY A 63 -9.87 -12.37 -20.47
C GLY A 63 -9.25 -11.79 -19.20
N ALA A 64 -9.97 -10.83 -18.62
CA ALA A 64 -9.70 -10.32 -17.29
C ALA A 64 -9.79 -11.46 -16.26
N ILE A 65 -9.05 -11.33 -15.17
CA ILE A 65 -9.12 -12.20 -14.01
C ILE A 65 -9.90 -11.42 -12.95
N GLU A 66 -11.06 -11.95 -12.55
CA GLU A 66 -11.91 -11.32 -11.55
C GLU A 66 -12.03 -12.21 -10.31
N LEU A 67 -11.96 -11.62 -9.13
CA LEU A 67 -12.22 -12.36 -7.89
C LEU A 67 -13.71 -12.65 -7.74
N THR A 68 -14.07 -13.91 -7.48
CA THR A 68 -15.43 -14.22 -7.03
C THR A 68 -15.72 -13.56 -5.66
N PRO A 69 -16.95 -13.49 -5.19
CA PRO A 69 -17.27 -13.01 -3.84
C PRO A 69 -16.47 -13.77 -2.75
N LEU A 70 -16.28 -15.07 -2.92
CA LEU A 70 -15.49 -15.90 -2.01
C LEU A 70 -13.99 -15.56 -2.12
N GLY A 71 -13.44 -15.48 -3.34
CA GLY A 71 -12.07 -15.10 -3.59
C GLY A 71 -11.75 -13.72 -3.05
N ARG A 72 -12.65 -12.75 -3.24
CA ARG A 72 -12.53 -11.40 -2.69
C ARG A 72 -12.49 -11.40 -1.15
N THR A 73 -13.34 -12.20 -0.50
CA THR A 73 -13.30 -12.33 0.96
C THR A 73 -11.94 -12.77 1.47
N TYR A 74 -11.35 -13.78 0.85
CA TYR A 74 -10.01 -14.24 1.22
C TYR A 74 -8.90 -13.25 0.87
N ALA A 75 -8.97 -12.62 -0.29
CA ALA A 75 -8.01 -11.59 -0.70
C ALA A 75 -7.98 -10.43 0.31
N VAL A 76 -9.15 -9.90 0.66
CA VAL A 76 -9.28 -8.80 1.64
C VAL A 76 -8.80 -9.22 3.02
N ALA A 77 -9.05 -10.47 3.44
CA ALA A 77 -8.52 -10.98 4.70
C ALA A 77 -6.98 -11.07 4.71
N MET A 78 -6.36 -11.42 3.58
CA MET A 78 -4.90 -11.41 3.44
C MET A 78 -4.34 -9.99 3.47
N ILE A 79 -4.95 -9.04 2.76
CA ILE A 79 -4.57 -7.62 2.79
C ILE A 79 -4.65 -7.07 4.22
N ARG A 80 -5.73 -7.37 4.95
CA ARG A 80 -5.85 -6.96 6.35
C ARG A 80 -4.72 -7.52 7.21
N ARG A 81 -4.40 -8.81 7.09
CA ARG A 81 -3.29 -9.45 7.83
C ARG A 81 -1.97 -8.77 7.53
N HIS A 82 -1.66 -8.59 6.26
CA HIS A 82 -0.44 -7.96 5.81
C HIS A 82 -0.27 -6.57 6.42
N ARG A 83 -1.24 -5.68 6.23
CA ARG A 83 -1.19 -4.30 6.70
C ARG A 83 -1.17 -4.16 8.22
N LEU A 84 -1.90 -5.02 8.94
CA LEU A 84 -1.83 -5.05 10.40
C LEU A 84 -0.47 -5.51 10.92
N ILE A 85 0.14 -6.50 10.26
CA ILE A 85 1.49 -6.97 10.62
C ILE A 85 2.51 -5.87 10.34
N GLU A 86 2.48 -5.23 9.16
CA GLU A 86 3.37 -4.11 8.85
C GLU A 86 3.25 -2.99 9.89
N THR A 87 2.02 -2.59 10.22
CA THR A 87 1.77 -1.55 11.23
C THR A 87 2.34 -1.96 12.58
N PHE A 88 2.13 -3.20 13.02
CA PHE A 88 2.68 -3.72 14.27
C PHE A 88 4.22 -3.75 14.27
N LEU A 89 4.83 -4.19 13.19
CA LEU A 89 6.28 -4.24 13.05
C LEU A 89 6.88 -2.83 13.10
N VAL A 90 6.27 -1.85 12.45
CA VAL A 90 6.78 -0.48 12.44
C VAL A 90 6.51 0.20 13.79
N GLU A 91 5.27 0.24 14.26
CA GLU A 91 4.90 1.03 15.43
C GLU A 91 5.34 0.42 16.76
N THR A 92 5.36 -0.91 16.85
CA THR A 92 5.67 -1.61 18.11
C THR A 92 7.09 -2.13 18.17
N LEU A 93 7.63 -2.64 17.07
CA LEU A 93 8.96 -3.25 17.02
C LEU A 93 10.02 -2.37 16.38
N GLY A 94 9.66 -1.20 15.84
CA GLY A 94 10.59 -0.23 15.28
C GLY A 94 11.24 -0.65 13.96
N TYR A 95 10.56 -1.48 13.18
CA TYR A 95 11.03 -1.80 11.83
C TYR A 95 11.03 -0.57 10.95
N THR A 96 12.02 -0.48 10.08
CA THR A 96 12.09 0.56 9.04
C THR A 96 11.25 0.18 7.84
N TRP A 97 10.76 1.17 7.10
CA TRP A 97 9.86 0.98 5.96
C TRP A 97 10.47 0.13 4.83
N ASP A 98 11.80 0.17 4.69
CA ASP A 98 12.54 -0.62 3.69
C ASP A 98 12.65 -2.12 4.03
N ARG A 99 12.25 -2.54 5.23
CA ARG A 99 12.35 -3.94 5.70
C ARG A 99 11.02 -4.56 6.10
N VAL A 100 10.02 -3.75 6.37
CA VAL A 100 8.78 -4.23 6.96
C VAL A 100 8.01 -5.13 6.00
N HIS A 101 8.01 -4.83 4.71
CA HIS A 101 7.26 -5.56 3.70
C HIS A 101 7.68 -7.04 3.61
N ASP A 102 8.98 -7.30 3.45
CA ASP A 102 9.50 -8.67 3.32
C ASP A 102 9.20 -9.51 4.57
N GLU A 103 9.27 -8.91 5.77
CA GLU A 103 8.95 -9.58 7.02
C GLU A 103 7.47 -9.88 7.14
N ALA A 104 6.59 -8.93 6.76
CA ALA A 104 5.14 -9.11 6.76
C ALA A 104 4.71 -10.21 5.80
N GLU A 105 5.31 -10.32 4.61
CA GLU A 105 5.07 -11.38 3.63
C GLU A 105 5.31 -12.79 4.20
N VAL A 106 6.28 -12.93 5.10
CA VAL A 106 6.54 -14.23 5.76
C VAL A 106 5.52 -14.48 6.88
N LEU A 107 5.23 -13.48 7.70
CA LEU A 107 4.42 -13.64 8.91
C LEU A 107 2.92 -13.77 8.62
N GLU A 108 2.42 -13.15 7.55
CA GLU A 108 0.99 -13.16 7.21
C GLU A 108 0.41 -14.55 6.98
N HIS A 109 1.23 -15.49 6.53
CA HIS A 109 0.83 -16.88 6.28
C HIS A 109 0.87 -17.75 7.53
N ALA A 110 1.75 -17.44 8.49
CA ALA A 110 1.95 -18.21 9.69
C ALA A 110 1.08 -17.73 10.87
N GLY A 111 0.63 -16.47 10.84
CA GLY A 111 -0.16 -15.88 11.90
C GLY A 111 -1.55 -16.51 12.03
N SER A 112 -1.97 -16.86 13.26
CA SER A 112 -3.35 -17.29 13.51
C SER A 112 -4.31 -16.11 13.50
N ASP A 113 -5.61 -16.33 13.23
CA ASP A 113 -6.64 -15.30 13.32
C ASP A 113 -6.63 -14.61 14.70
N PHE A 114 -6.46 -15.39 15.76
CA PHE A 114 -6.35 -14.86 17.12
C PHE A 114 -5.16 -13.89 17.28
N MET A 115 -4.00 -14.20 16.70
CA MET A 115 -2.84 -13.30 16.72
C MET A 115 -3.16 -11.98 15.98
N ILE A 116 -3.79 -12.06 14.84
CA ILE A 116 -4.16 -10.88 14.05
C ILE A 116 -5.16 -9.98 14.80
N GLU A 117 -6.17 -10.57 15.44
CA GLU A 117 -7.11 -9.83 16.29
C GLU A 117 -6.40 -9.16 17.50
N ARG A 118 -5.40 -9.82 18.07
CA ARG A 118 -4.60 -9.22 19.17
C ARG A 118 -3.73 -8.07 18.70
N ILE A 119 -3.12 -8.19 17.51
CA ILE A 119 -2.37 -7.11 16.87
C ILE A 119 -3.29 -5.91 16.64
N ASP A 120 -4.44 -6.12 16.02
CA ASP A 120 -5.43 -5.08 15.74
C ASP A 120 -5.86 -4.33 17.02
N ALA A 121 -6.14 -5.09 18.10
CA ALA A 121 -6.52 -4.53 19.39
C ALA A 121 -5.38 -3.72 20.07
N ILE A 122 -4.13 -4.20 19.98
CA ILE A 122 -2.95 -3.51 20.55
C ILE A 122 -2.70 -2.18 19.81
N LEU A 123 -2.90 -2.18 18.49
CA LEU A 123 -2.76 -1.01 17.64
C LEU A 123 -3.99 -0.05 17.71
N ASN A 124 -4.96 -0.35 18.57
CA ASN A 124 -6.19 0.44 18.73
C ASN A 124 -7.00 0.56 17.43
N HIS A 125 -7.10 -0.53 16.68
CA HIS A 125 -7.87 -0.64 15.43
C HIS A 125 -7.46 0.39 14.37
N PRO A 126 -6.21 0.31 13.87
CA PRO A 126 -5.71 1.27 12.90
C PRO A 126 -6.50 1.15 11.60
N THR A 127 -6.75 2.30 10.98
CA THR A 127 -7.48 2.36 9.70
C THR A 127 -6.55 2.43 8.49
N ARG A 128 -5.25 2.65 8.71
CA ARG A 128 -4.20 2.76 7.70
C ARG A 128 -2.92 2.09 8.18
N ASP A 129 -2.18 1.56 7.24
CA ASP A 129 -0.85 1.05 7.47
C ASP A 129 0.22 2.16 7.46
N PRO A 130 1.51 1.86 7.70
CA PRO A 130 2.57 2.87 7.74
C PRO A 130 2.75 3.67 6.44
N HIS A 131 2.34 3.13 5.29
CA HIS A 131 2.44 3.77 3.99
C HIS A 131 1.17 4.56 3.61
N GLY A 132 0.11 4.47 4.43
CA GLY A 132 -1.17 5.12 4.25
C GLY A 132 -2.21 4.28 3.52
N ASP A 133 -1.93 3.04 3.19
CA ASP A 133 -2.89 2.14 2.58
C ASP A 133 -4.00 1.74 3.57
N PRO A 134 -5.28 1.72 3.15
CA PRO A 134 -6.39 1.49 4.06
C PRO A 134 -6.43 0.04 4.57
N ILE A 135 -6.46 -0.14 5.89
CA ILE A 135 -6.63 -1.46 6.51
C ILE A 135 -8.10 -1.85 6.46
N PRO A 136 -8.47 -2.99 5.86
CA PRO A 136 -9.84 -3.49 5.92
C PRO A 136 -10.28 -3.72 7.37
N ASP A 137 -11.51 -3.37 7.72
CA ASP A 137 -12.07 -3.70 9.04
C ASP A 137 -12.31 -5.21 9.21
N ALA A 138 -12.71 -5.64 10.40
CA ALA A 138 -12.99 -7.06 10.70
C ALA A 138 -14.12 -7.66 9.84
N SER A 139 -14.96 -6.83 9.22
CA SER A 139 -16.00 -7.26 8.27
C SER A 139 -15.56 -7.24 6.80
N GLY A 140 -14.31 -6.84 6.55
CA GLY A 140 -13.73 -6.72 5.20
C GLY A 140 -14.11 -5.43 4.47
N ARG A 141 -14.70 -4.42 5.14
CA ARG A 141 -14.98 -3.13 4.53
C ARG A 141 -13.73 -2.29 4.49
N ILE A 142 -13.54 -1.57 3.39
CA ILE A 142 -12.39 -0.70 3.15
C ILE A 142 -12.89 0.71 2.87
N SER A 143 -12.28 1.70 3.51
CA SER A 143 -12.54 3.12 3.27
C SER A 143 -11.37 3.73 2.52
N PHE A 144 -11.55 3.95 1.23
CA PHE A 144 -10.54 4.59 0.40
C PHE A 144 -10.59 6.11 0.54
N PRO A 145 -9.43 6.78 0.77
CA PRO A 145 -9.37 8.23 0.74
C PRO A 145 -9.54 8.74 -0.69
N HIS A 146 -10.17 9.91 -0.85
CA HIS A 146 -10.17 10.62 -2.12
C HIS A 146 -8.80 11.27 -2.34
N THR A 147 -7.99 10.70 -3.19
CA THR A 147 -6.64 11.17 -3.46
C THR A 147 -6.39 11.39 -4.94
N VAL A 148 -5.43 12.25 -5.22
CA VAL A 148 -4.83 12.43 -6.54
C VAL A 148 -3.32 12.22 -6.47
N PRO A 149 -2.66 11.76 -7.54
CA PRO A 149 -1.20 11.76 -7.57
C PRO A 149 -0.65 13.17 -7.37
N LEU A 150 0.46 13.29 -6.63
CA LEU A 150 1.12 14.58 -6.39
C LEU A 150 1.49 15.30 -7.70
N THR A 151 1.76 14.54 -8.76
CA THR A 151 2.03 15.07 -10.12
C THR A 151 0.86 15.79 -10.77
N GLN A 152 -0.35 15.69 -10.21
CA GLN A 152 -1.55 16.42 -10.70
C GLN A 152 -1.83 17.69 -9.89
N CYS A 153 -0.95 18.05 -8.97
CA CYS A 153 -1.08 19.24 -8.17
C CYS A 153 -0.20 20.36 -8.73
N GLU A 154 -0.66 21.60 -8.55
CA GLU A 154 0.00 22.80 -9.07
C GLU A 154 0.89 23.47 -8.01
N PRO A 155 1.95 24.19 -8.40
CA PRO A 155 2.72 25.01 -7.49
C PRO A 155 1.82 25.99 -6.71
N GLY A 156 2.06 26.13 -5.39
CA GLY A 156 1.26 26.94 -4.48
C GLY A 156 0.17 26.15 -3.75
N GLU A 157 -0.19 24.95 -4.21
CA GLU A 157 -1.16 24.13 -3.52
C GLU A 157 -0.60 23.59 -2.17
N ARG A 158 -1.49 23.55 -1.18
CA ARG A 158 -1.26 22.86 0.10
C ARG A 158 -2.07 21.59 0.13
N VAL A 159 -1.40 20.49 0.36
CA VAL A 159 -2.00 19.15 0.31
C VAL A 159 -1.60 18.34 1.54
N ILE A 160 -2.34 17.28 1.82
CA ILE A 160 -2.01 16.29 2.85
C ILE A 160 -1.55 15.02 2.14
N LEU A 161 -0.39 14.50 2.53
CA LEU A 161 0.08 13.21 2.05
C LEU A 161 -0.77 12.11 2.68
N GLU A 162 -1.48 11.37 1.83
CA GLU A 162 -2.39 10.33 2.29
C GLU A 162 -1.78 8.93 2.17
N ARG A 163 -1.00 8.72 1.10
CA ARG A 163 -0.46 7.41 0.76
C ARG A 163 0.84 7.53 -0.04
N ILE A 164 1.72 6.56 0.15
CA ILE A 164 2.98 6.38 -0.58
C ILE A 164 2.98 4.97 -1.17
N THR A 165 3.35 4.83 -2.45
CA THR A 165 3.55 3.51 -3.06
C THR A 165 4.74 2.79 -2.44
N ASP A 166 4.55 1.54 -2.04
CA ASP A 166 5.53 0.69 -1.34
C ASP A 166 6.47 -0.12 -2.27
N SER A 167 6.44 0.17 -3.58
CA SER A 167 7.13 -0.64 -4.59
C SER A 167 8.66 -0.51 -4.61
N ASP A 168 9.24 0.56 -4.05
CA ASP A 168 10.70 0.79 -4.01
C ASP A 168 11.17 1.08 -2.57
N PRO A 169 11.81 0.11 -1.90
CA PRO A 169 12.31 0.29 -0.53
C PRO A 169 13.30 1.44 -0.36
N LYS A 170 14.09 1.77 -1.40
CA LYS A 170 15.04 2.89 -1.34
C LYS A 170 14.32 4.23 -1.39
N LEU A 171 13.26 4.31 -2.20
CA LEU A 171 12.41 5.49 -2.26
C LEU A 171 11.68 5.68 -0.94
N LEU A 172 11.11 4.63 -0.37
CA LEU A 172 10.45 4.67 0.95
C LEU A 172 11.36 5.21 2.03
N ARG A 173 12.59 4.71 2.11
CA ARG A 173 13.56 5.20 3.07
C ARG A 173 13.91 6.66 2.84
N TYR A 174 14.18 7.05 1.60
CA TYR A 174 14.46 8.45 1.26
C TYR A 174 13.31 9.37 1.69
N LEU A 175 12.08 8.99 1.40
CA LEU A 175 10.89 9.76 1.76
C LEU A 175 10.72 9.87 3.28
N GLN A 176 10.88 8.76 4.00
CA GLN A 176 10.82 8.73 5.47
C GLN A 176 11.87 9.63 6.12
N ASP A 177 13.13 9.56 5.65
CA ASP A 177 14.25 10.37 6.16
C ASP A 177 14.03 11.88 5.93
N HIS A 178 13.19 12.25 4.94
CA HIS A 178 12.84 13.64 4.61
C HIS A 178 11.47 14.08 5.16
N GLY A 179 10.83 13.24 5.97
CA GLY A 179 9.58 13.59 6.63
C GLY A 179 8.33 13.46 5.75
N PHE A 180 8.42 12.79 4.61
CA PHE A 180 7.24 12.42 3.82
C PHE A 180 6.60 11.19 4.45
N VAL A 181 5.68 11.42 5.36
CA VAL A 181 4.91 10.35 6.02
C VAL A 181 3.42 10.62 5.84
N PRO A 182 2.55 9.60 5.82
CA PRO A 182 1.10 9.80 5.75
C PRO A 182 0.62 10.77 6.83
N GLY A 183 -0.24 11.71 6.46
CA GLY A 183 -0.67 12.82 7.29
C GLY A 183 0.22 14.06 7.26
N ALA A 184 1.40 14.03 6.65
CA ALA A 184 2.24 15.21 6.49
C ALA A 184 1.55 16.27 5.62
N ARG A 185 1.63 17.53 6.03
CA ARG A 185 1.17 18.68 5.23
C ARG A 185 2.30 19.14 4.32
N LEU A 186 2.03 19.22 3.05
CA LEU A 186 2.98 19.55 2.01
C LEU A 186 2.57 20.87 1.32
N LEU A 187 3.57 21.66 0.91
CA LEU A 187 3.41 22.80 0.02
C LEU A 187 4.19 22.51 -1.25
N LEU A 188 3.52 22.59 -2.38
CA LEU A 188 4.18 22.52 -3.68
C LEU A 188 4.75 23.88 -4.02
N GLU A 189 6.01 23.93 -4.46
CA GLU A 189 6.71 25.16 -4.84
C GLU A 189 7.11 25.11 -6.32
N GLU A 190 7.29 26.30 -6.91
CA GLU A 190 7.79 26.38 -8.28
C GLU A 190 9.14 25.70 -8.41
N GLY A 191 9.28 24.87 -9.45
CA GLY A 191 10.55 24.26 -9.82
C GLY A 191 11.48 25.24 -10.52
N ALA A 192 12.76 24.86 -10.65
CA ALA A 192 13.65 25.57 -11.53
C ALA A 192 13.12 25.52 -12.97
N PRO A 193 13.30 26.60 -13.78
CA PRO A 193 12.90 26.58 -15.19
C PRO A 193 13.45 25.35 -15.92
N PHE A 194 12.60 24.68 -16.69
CA PHE A 194 12.94 23.46 -17.45
C PHE A 194 13.24 22.23 -16.60
N SER A 195 12.93 22.24 -15.29
CA SER A 195 13.00 21.05 -14.43
C SER A 195 11.70 20.25 -14.50
N GLU A 196 11.81 18.93 -14.62
CA GLU A 196 10.65 18.01 -14.47
C GLU A 196 10.41 17.62 -12.99
N ALA A 197 11.22 18.12 -12.07
CA ALA A 197 11.07 17.83 -10.66
C ALA A 197 9.93 18.66 -10.03
N VAL A 198 9.17 18.00 -9.17
CA VAL A 198 8.17 18.66 -8.30
C VAL A 198 8.90 19.10 -7.03
N ASN A 199 8.93 20.40 -6.75
CA ASN A 199 9.52 20.91 -5.50
C ASN A 199 8.49 20.88 -4.39
N VAL A 200 8.80 20.18 -3.30
CA VAL A 200 7.87 19.98 -2.18
C VAL A 200 8.51 20.38 -0.88
N ARG A 201 7.83 21.20 -0.10
CA ARG A 201 8.20 21.54 1.27
C ARG A 201 7.28 20.81 2.25
N VAL A 202 7.85 20.09 3.19
CA VAL A 202 7.11 19.50 4.31
C VAL A 202 6.86 20.60 5.36
N LEU A 203 5.59 20.91 5.65
CA LEU A 203 5.19 22.01 6.54
C LEU A 203 5.03 21.54 7.99
N ALA A 204 4.34 20.42 8.21
CA ALA A 204 4.07 19.86 9.54
C ALA A 204 3.56 18.42 9.39
N HIS A 205 3.70 17.63 10.46
CA HIS A 205 3.05 16.33 10.58
C HIS A 205 1.72 16.50 11.33
N ALA A 206 0.66 15.81 10.89
CA ALA A 206 -0.56 15.69 11.67
C ALA A 206 -0.34 14.60 12.73
N ASN A 207 -0.14 15.03 14.00
CA ASN A 207 -0.23 14.21 15.20
C ASN A 207 0.40 12.81 15.21
N HIS A 208 1.71 12.74 15.35
CA HIS A 208 2.32 11.70 16.19
C HIS A 208 3.16 12.43 17.24
N SER A 209 2.76 12.26 18.52
CA SER A 209 3.29 13.00 19.68
C SER A 209 4.73 12.60 20.06
N ASP A 210 5.41 11.73 19.33
CA ASP A 210 6.74 11.21 19.69
C ASP A 210 7.80 11.19 18.58
N ALA A 211 7.52 11.68 17.37
CA ALA A 211 8.59 12.02 16.46
C ALA A 211 9.08 13.45 16.80
N PRO A 212 10.41 13.69 16.93
CA PRO A 212 10.89 15.04 17.13
C PRO A 212 10.39 15.88 15.95
N ALA A 213 9.45 16.77 16.23
CA ALA A 213 8.97 17.74 15.29
C ALA A 213 10.21 18.46 14.76
N ALA A 214 10.61 18.15 13.55
CA ALA A 214 11.45 19.03 12.78
C ALA A 214 10.60 20.28 12.48
N GLN A 215 10.31 21.06 13.54
CA GLN A 215 9.87 22.42 13.44
C GLN A 215 11.05 23.21 12.88
N ASN A 216 11.28 23.06 11.62
CA ASN A 216 12.21 23.93 10.95
C ASN A 216 11.40 24.72 9.91
N PRO A 217 10.96 25.97 10.27
CA PRO A 217 10.35 26.87 9.29
C PRO A 217 11.31 27.21 8.15
N ASN A 218 12.51 26.68 8.17
CA ASN A 218 13.58 26.85 7.21
C ASN A 218 13.88 25.55 6.41
N SER A 219 13.02 24.53 6.42
CA SER A 219 13.25 23.38 5.55
C SER A 219 13.18 23.84 4.07
N SER A 220 14.29 23.70 3.37
CA SER A 220 14.32 23.93 1.93
C SER A 220 13.37 22.98 1.21
N ALA A 221 12.77 23.43 0.12
CA ALA A 221 11.99 22.54 -0.73
C ALA A 221 12.87 21.39 -1.23
N ILE A 222 12.28 20.21 -1.28
CA ILE A 222 12.93 18.96 -1.70
C ILE A 222 12.48 18.69 -3.13
N PRO A 223 13.40 18.63 -4.10
CA PRO A 223 13.04 18.27 -5.47
C PRO A 223 12.78 16.76 -5.55
N LEU A 224 11.56 16.40 -5.95
CA LEU A 224 11.17 15.03 -6.25
C LEU A 224 11.13 14.82 -7.75
N GLY A 225 11.88 13.85 -8.27
CA GLY A 225 11.75 13.45 -9.66
C GLY A 225 10.33 12.92 -9.96
N THR A 226 9.89 13.02 -11.22
CA THR A 226 8.53 12.65 -11.64
C THR A 226 8.12 11.24 -11.20
N ALA A 227 9.02 10.27 -11.27
CA ALA A 227 8.74 8.90 -10.82
C ALA A 227 8.46 8.81 -9.31
N ALA A 228 9.23 9.53 -8.48
CA ALA A 228 9.01 9.59 -7.05
C ALA A 228 7.71 10.31 -6.71
N ALA A 229 7.45 11.45 -7.36
CA ALA A 229 6.22 12.23 -7.17
C ALA A 229 4.96 11.46 -7.61
N ALA A 230 5.04 10.62 -8.65
CA ALA A 230 3.93 9.76 -9.08
C ALA A 230 3.55 8.68 -8.06
N GLY A 231 4.48 8.31 -7.17
CA GLY A 231 4.23 7.36 -6.08
C GLY A 231 3.60 7.98 -4.82
N LEU A 232 3.39 9.32 -4.78
CA LEU A 232 2.78 10.02 -3.66
C LEU A 232 1.34 10.42 -4.02
N PHE A 233 0.41 10.06 -3.15
CA PHE A 233 -1.02 10.38 -3.31
C PHE A 233 -1.46 11.31 -2.20
N VAL A 234 -2.12 12.39 -2.58
CA VAL A 234 -2.46 13.49 -1.68
C VAL A 234 -3.93 13.83 -1.74
N SER A 235 -4.46 14.38 -0.64
CA SER A 235 -5.75 15.06 -0.61
C SER A 235 -5.54 16.57 -0.58
N ARG A 236 -6.43 17.32 -1.26
CA ARG A 236 -6.44 18.78 -1.21
C ARG A 236 -7.05 19.21 0.12
N SER A 237 -6.33 20.05 0.88
CA SER A 237 -6.93 20.70 2.05
C SER A 237 -8.04 21.63 1.57
N LEU A 238 -9.25 21.43 2.07
CA LEU A 238 -10.36 22.36 1.88
C LEU A 238 -10.11 23.65 2.67
#